data_e03d5e37a46344b43554e250a2c68568
#
_entry.id   e03d5e37a46344b43554e250a2c68568
#
_cell.length_a   1.000
_cell.length_b   1.000
_cell.length_c   1.000
_cell.angle_alpha   90.00
_cell.angle_beta   90.00
_cell.angle_gamma   90.00
#
_symmetry.space_group_name_H-M   'P 1'
#
loop_
_entity.id
_entity.type
_entity.pdbx_description
1 polymer ?
#
loop_
_entity_poly.entity_id
_entity_poly.type
_entity_poly.pdbx_seq_one_letter_code
_entity_poly.pdbx_strand_id
1 'polypeptide(L)'
;MSQKDTQQEHAERANPVHEQDNAPRIAVVTDSAASLDPKLVQRLSARGNFVLVPMPVTIRTPGEPDRQLQDLTAAEVDEAIMLAHVMGQTVSTSGPAPGMFADVYDDLASRGFTHVVSVHLSSELSGTVEAARTGARLSRLGSEGVSVVDTRTVAGAYGHAVVRALEVLNSASAGSSVECPSPGYSTPNYPNPDYPTAAQLVDYIQSICEQSTLYFYIPTLDALRRGGRVSPALAMVGQMLQIKPIGTITEGKLTYVERPRTAARALERLVEVTVQTCRDQRHAAALTSAAAPEMNPSPACFSLKATPRGEVVAVHHVGNAAQAVQLYEQVQQMLGESSLVHDTADSSAPEVLVSALPPVLSAHSGLGAVALVVY
;
A
#
# COMPACT_ATOMS: atom_id res chain seq x y z
N MET A 1 77.67 -27.14 -29.46
CA MET A 1 76.63 -27.94 -30.13
C MET A 1 75.38 -27.77 -29.33
N SER A 2 74.45 -27.29 -29.95
CA SER A 2 73.29 -26.45 -29.68
C SER A 2 72.39 -26.88 -28.53
N GLN A 3 72.24 -26.00 -27.54
CA GLN A 3 71.09 -25.95 -26.62
C GLN A 3 69.98 -25.19 -27.35
N LYS A 4 68.79 -25.81 -27.41
CA LYS A 4 67.58 -25.12 -27.83
C LYS A 4 66.67 -24.93 -26.62
N ASP A 5 66.35 -23.68 -26.45
CA ASP A 5 65.46 -23.09 -25.48
C ASP A 5 64.09 -23.76 -25.41
N THR A 6 63.65 -24.04 -24.18
CA THR A 6 62.29 -24.31 -23.88
C THR A 6 61.77 -23.11 -23.05
N GLN A 7 61.26 -22.10 -23.73
CA GLN A 7 60.43 -21.08 -23.08
C GLN A 7 59.05 -21.68 -22.87
N GLN A 8 58.72 -21.94 -21.60
CA GLN A 8 57.39 -22.27 -21.15
C GLN A 8 56.61 -20.98 -20.97
N GLU A 9 55.68 -20.74 -21.87
CA GLU A 9 54.65 -19.71 -21.74
C GLU A 9 53.79 -19.98 -20.49
N HIS A 10 53.95 -19.17 -19.47
CA HIS A 10 52.97 -18.97 -18.43
C HIS A 10 51.82 -18.18 -19.01
N ALA A 11 50.81 -18.88 -19.57
CA ALA A 11 49.53 -18.30 -19.82
C ALA A 11 48.89 -17.96 -18.44
N GLU A 12 48.90 -16.69 -18.10
CA GLU A 12 48.03 -16.13 -17.02
C GLU A 12 46.60 -16.52 -17.34
N ARG A 13 46.10 -17.46 -16.56
CA ARG A 13 44.65 -17.72 -16.52
C ARG A 13 44.04 -16.49 -15.83
N ALA A 14 43.56 -15.59 -16.64
CA ALA A 14 42.61 -14.57 -16.19
C ALA A 14 41.44 -15.33 -15.52
N ASN A 15 41.29 -15.16 -14.22
CA ASN A 15 40.10 -15.56 -13.51
C ASN A 15 38.91 -14.92 -14.24
N PRO A 16 37.86 -15.67 -14.62
CA PRO A 16 36.65 -15.05 -15.10
C PRO A 16 36.13 -14.20 -13.95
N VAL A 17 36.13 -12.89 -14.15
CA VAL A 17 35.36 -11.95 -13.33
C VAL A 17 33.94 -12.50 -13.41
N HIS A 18 33.45 -13.03 -12.30
CA HIS A 18 32.02 -13.36 -12.16
C HIS A 18 31.27 -12.06 -12.50
N GLU A 19 30.73 -11.99 -13.70
CA GLU A 19 29.62 -11.07 -14.01
C GLU A 19 28.50 -11.45 -13.05
N GLN A 20 28.51 -10.75 -11.91
CA GLN A 20 27.48 -10.88 -10.88
C GLN A 20 26.16 -10.47 -11.52
N ASP A 21 25.21 -11.37 -11.41
CA ASP A 21 23.76 -11.23 -11.57
C ASP A 21 23.30 -9.79 -11.81
N ASN A 22 23.08 -9.45 -13.07
CA ASN A 22 22.62 -8.13 -13.51
C ASN A 22 21.08 -8.07 -13.49
N ALA A 23 20.43 -8.90 -12.67
CA ALA A 23 18.99 -8.83 -12.47
C ALA A 23 18.64 -7.51 -11.72
N PRO A 24 17.62 -6.77 -12.17
CA PRO A 24 17.25 -5.53 -11.53
C PRO A 24 16.82 -5.79 -10.08
N ARG A 25 17.53 -5.20 -9.12
CA ARG A 25 17.15 -5.24 -7.70
C ARG A 25 16.16 -4.13 -7.43
N ILE A 26 14.90 -4.50 -7.19
CA ILE A 26 13.79 -3.56 -6.98
C ILE A 26 13.50 -3.41 -5.50
N ALA A 27 13.36 -2.16 -5.05
CA ALA A 27 12.82 -1.82 -3.74
C ALA A 27 11.44 -1.16 -3.87
N VAL A 28 10.62 -1.27 -2.83
CA VAL A 28 9.32 -0.59 -2.74
C VAL A 28 9.39 0.48 -1.67
N VAL A 29 8.96 1.69 -2.02
CA VAL A 29 8.81 2.81 -1.10
C VAL A 29 7.32 3.17 -1.03
N THR A 30 6.83 3.47 0.18
CA THR A 30 5.47 3.96 0.36
C THR A 30 5.43 5.04 1.43
N ASP A 31 4.29 5.68 1.62
CA ASP A 31 4.07 6.64 2.69
C ASP A 31 3.16 6.07 3.81
N SER A 32 3.12 6.75 4.95
CA SER A 32 2.39 6.26 6.11
C SER A 32 0.87 6.22 5.95
N ALA A 33 0.28 6.84 4.91
CA ALA A 33 -1.15 6.72 4.63
C ALA A 33 -1.55 5.34 4.05
N ALA A 34 -0.58 4.44 3.77
CA ALA A 34 -0.84 3.04 3.40
C ALA A 34 -1.53 2.23 4.51
N SER A 35 -1.59 2.75 5.73
CA SER A 35 -2.25 2.12 6.87
C SER A 35 -1.78 0.70 7.18
N LEU A 36 -0.48 0.46 7.03
CA LEU A 36 0.16 -0.80 7.37
C LEU A 36 0.35 -0.90 8.89
N ASP A 37 0.08 -2.07 9.44
CA ASP A 37 0.33 -2.34 10.85
C ASP A 37 1.82 -2.17 11.20
N PRO A 38 2.18 -1.55 12.34
CA PRO A 38 3.58 -1.32 12.70
C PRO A 38 4.44 -2.58 12.78
N LYS A 39 3.88 -3.72 13.24
CA LYS A 39 4.61 -5.00 13.27
C LYS A 39 4.85 -5.53 11.87
N LEU A 40 3.87 -5.36 10.97
CA LEU A 40 4.02 -5.70 9.56
C LEU A 40 5.10 -4.84 8.91
N VAL A 41 5.09 -3.52 9.13
CA VAL A 41 6.13 -2.59 8.65
C VAL A 41 7.51 -3.04 9.12
N GLN A 42 7.66 -3.39 10.39
CA GLN A 42 8.93 -3.89 10.93
C GLN A 42 9.39 -5.17 10.23
N ARG A 43 8.50 -6.15 10.03
CA ARG A 43 8.81 -7.40 9.31
C ARG A 43 9.23 -7.15 7.86
N LEU A 44 8.51 -6.27 7.15
CA LEU A 44 8.80 -5.93 5.76
C LEU A 44 10.13 -5.20 5.63
N SER A 45 10.39 -4.20 6.50
CA SER A 45 11.63 -3.42 6.51
C SER A 45 12.87 -4.26 6.82
N ALA A 46 12.73 -5.32 7.62
CA ALA A 46 13.84 -6.23 7.95
C ALA A 46 14.47 -6.93 6.73
N ARG A 47 13.74 -7.04 5.62
CA ARG A 47 14.24 -7.61 4.36
C ARG A 47 15.08 -6.63 3.54
N GLY A 48 15.02 -5.36 3.89
CA GLY A 48 15.86 -4.32 3.29
C GLY A 48 15.39 -3.76 1.96
N ASN A 49 14.36 -4.31 1.33
CA ASN A 49 13.79 -3.83 0.06
C ASN A 49 12.48 -3.04 0.22
N PHE A 50 12.18 -2.59 1.44
CA PHE A 50 10.99 -1.80 1.75
C PHE A 50 11.32 -0.62 2.66
N VAL A 51 10.76 0.56 2.32
CA VAL A 51 10.84 1.77 3.16
C VAL A 51 9.48 2.43 3.23
N LEU A 52 9.05 2.75 4.45
CA LEU A 52 7.87 3.57 4.70
C LEU A 52 8.30 4.98 5.09
N VAL A 53 7.91 5.98 4.30
CA VAL A 53 8.20 7.40 4.53
C VAL A 53 7.10 8.00 5.40
N PRO A 54 7.41 8.52 6.60
CA PRO A 54 6.41 9.11 7.47
C PRO A 54 5.88 10.43 6.90
N MET A 55 4.58 10.63 7.04
CA MET A 55 3.93 11.90 6.70
C MET A 55 3.80 12.77 7.96
N PRO A 56 4.30 14.02 7.94
CA PRO A 56 4.30 14.89 9.10
C PRO A 56 2.90 15.27 9.57
N VAL A 57 2.71 15.28 10.89
CA VAL A 57 1.49 15.76 11.57
C VAL A 57 1.85 16.93 12.48
N THR A 58 1.05 17.98 12.43
CA THR A 58 1.25 19.22 13.20
C THR A 58 -0.02 19.58 13.94
N ILE A 59 0.10 19.88 15.24
CA ILE A 59 -0.98 20.43 16.06
C ILE A 59 -0.77 21.94 16.17
N ARG A 60 -1.83 22.70 15.92
CA ARG A 60 -1.88 24.16 16.03
C ARG A 60 -2.81 24.59 17.14
N THR A 61 -2.25 25.34 18.08
CA THR A 61 -2.98 25.98 19.16
C THR A 61 -2.92 27.49 18.93
N PRO A 62 -4.07 28.22 18.96
CA PRO A 62 -4.05 29.68 18.81
C PRO A 62 -3.15 30.34 19.85
N GLY A 63 -2.20 31.14 19.39
CA GLY A 63 -1.25 31.85 20.26
C GLY A 63 -0.01 31.06 20.69
N GLU A 64 0.14 29.82 20.26
CA GLU A 64 1.31 29.00 20.53
C GLU A 64 2.05 28.64 19.23
N PRO A 65 3.35 28.28 19.29
CA PRO A 65 4.08 27.75 18.16
C PRO A 65 3.47 26.42 17.65
N ASP A 66 3.54 26.17 16.36
CA ASP A 66 3.13 24.90 15.75
C ASP A 66 3.92 23.74 16.36
N ARG A 67 3.22 22.74 16.89
CA ARG A 67 3.82 21.52 17.46
C ARG A 67 3.87 20.43 16.41
N GLN A 68 5.06 20.08 15.95
CA GLN A 68 5.27 18.92 15.08
C GLN A 68 5.39 17.65 15.94
N LEU A 69 4.84 16.53 15.42
CA LEU A 69 4.77 15.26 16.15
C LEU A 69 5.77 14.21 15.64
N GLN A 70 6.79 14.62 14.89
CA GLN A 70 7.72 13.71 14.22
C GLN A 70 8.68 12.95 15.16
N ASP A 71 8.93 13.46 16.35
CA ASP A 71 9.83 12.85 17.33
C ASP A 71 9.10 11.94 18.35
N LEU A 72 7.80 11.72 18.14
CA LEU A 72 6.96 10.90 18.99
C LEU A 72 6.78 9.49 18.41
N THR A 73 6.56 8.52 19.26
CA THR A 73 6.10 7.19 18.83
C THR A 73 4.70 7.25 18.24
N ALA A 74 4.31 6.27 17.43
CA ALA A 74 2.98 6.23 16.83
C ALA A 74 1.86 6.32 17.88
N ALA A 75 2.01 5.67 19.03
CA ALA A 75 1.02 5.72 20.12
C ALA A 75 0.91 7.12 20.73
N GLU A 76 2.04 7.80 20.96
CA GLU A 76 2.07 9.19 21.48
C GLU A 76 1.48 10.17 20.47
N VAL A 77 1.71 9.96 19.18
CA VAL A 77 1.10 10.79 18.12
C VAL A 77 -0.41 10.60 18.10
N ASP A 78 -0.91 9.36 18.19
CA ASP A 78 -2.34 9.07 18.23
C ASP A 78 -3.01 9.70 19.45
N GLU A 79 -2.39 9.58 20.64
CA GLU A 79 -2.88 10.23 21.86
C GLU A 79 -2.91 11.74 21.73
N ALA A 80 -1.85 12.36 21.18
CA ALA A 80 -1.78 13.80 20.98
C ALA A 80 -2.86 14.30 20.00
N ILE A 81 -3.13 13.55 18.91
CA ILE A 81 -4.20 13.86 17.95
C ILE A 81 -5.58 13.75 18.62
N MET A 82 -5.79 12.68 19.39
CA MET A 82 -7.05 12.49 20.14
C MET A 82 -7.31 13.64 21.10
N LEU A 83 -6.30 14.01 21.88
CA LEU A 83 -6.37 15.13 22.82
C LEU A 83 -6.64 16.46 22.09
N ALA A 84 -5.93 16.70 20.98
CA ALA A 84 -6.13 17.90 20.15
C ALA A 84 -7.57 18.01 19.63
N HIS A 85 -8.16 16.90 19.18
CA HIS A 85 -9.56 16.87 18.74
C HIS A 85 -10.53 17.18 19.88
N VAL A 86 -10.31 16.60 21.07
CA VAL A 86 -11.14 16.88 22.26
C VAL A 86 -11.03 18.32 22.69
N MET A 87 -9.82 18.91 22.64
CA MET A 87 -9.56 20.31 22.98
C MET A 87 -9.94 21.31 21.89
N GLY A 88 -10.45 20.86 20.75
CA GLY A 88 -10.81 21.71 19.62
C GLY A 88 -9.62 22.37 18.91
N GLN A 89 -8.40 21.87 19.12
CA GLN A 89 -7.20 22.31 18.41
C GLN A 89 -7.24 21.89 16.94
N THR A 90 -6.47 22.57 16.11
CA THR A 90 -6.37 22.22 14.69
C THR A 90 -5.23 21.24 14.46
N VAL A 91 -5.57 20.05 13.96
CA VAL A 91 -4.58 19.08 13.48
C VAL A 91 -4.45 19.25 11.97
N SER A 92 -3.22 19.37 11.50
CA SER A 92 -2.89 19.49 10.07
C SER A 92 -1.81 18.48 9.68
N THR A 93 -1.79 18.11 8.41
CA THR A 93 -0.81 17.19 7.85
C THR A 93 -0.18 17.79 6.62
N SER A 94 1.03 17.37 6.31
CA SER A 94 1.71 17.68 5.05
C SER A 94 2.23 16.41 4.39
N GLY A 95 2.47 16.47 3.07
CA GLY A 95 3.27 15.45 2.41
C GLY A 95 4.73 15.53 2.88
N PRO A 96 5.50 14.44 2.76
CA PRO A 96 6.93 14.46 2.98
C PRO A 96 7.61 15.46 2.03
N ALA A 97 8.69 16.08 2.47
CA ALA A 97 9.45 16.97 1.59
C ALA A 97 10.15 16.18 0.46
N PRO A 98 10.33 16.78 -0.74
CA PRO A 98 11.04 16.09 -1.82
C PRO A 98 12.44 15.60 -1.45
N GLY A 99 13.17 16.33 -0.59
CA GLY A 99 14.48 15.92 -0.09
C GLY A 99 14.44 14.61 0.69
N MET A 100 13.39 14.36 1.51
CA MET A 100 13.23 13.10 2.23
C MET A 100 13.12 11.90 1.27
N PHE A 101 12.43 12.07 0.16
CA PHE A 101 12.35 11.04 -0.88
C PHE A 101 13.69 10.83 -1.56
N ALA A 102 14.39 11.92 -1.91
CA ALA A 102 15.72 11.84 -2.52
C ALA A 102 16.70 11.07 -1.61
N ASP A 103 16.74 11.38 -0.32
CA ASP A 103 17.60 10.71 0.66
C ASP A 103 17.27 9.19 0.75
N VAL A 104 15.99 8.83 0.75
CA VAL A 104 15.53 7.43 0.76
C VAL A 104 15.96 6.70 -0.53
N TYR A 105 15.80 7.32 -1.68
CA TYR A 105 16.18 6.72 -2.97
C TYR A 105 17.72 6.59 -3.08
N ASP A 106 18.48 7.55 -2.58
CA ASP A 106 19.93 7.51 -2.54
C ASP A 106 20.46 6.44 -1.55
N ASP A 107 19.81 6.25 -0.40
CA ASP A 107 20.12 5.16 0.52
C ASP A 107 19.90 3.80 -0.16
N LEU A 108 18.74 3.60 -0.80
CA LEU A 108 18.44 2.37 -1.54
C LEU A 108 19.45 2.12 -2.67
N ALA A 109 19.83 3.17 -3.44
CA ALA A 109 20.85 3.06 -4.45
C ALA A 109 22.21 2.64 -3.86
N SER A 110 22.61 3.21 -2.71
CA SER A 110 23.85 2.87 -2.01
C SER A 110 23.90 1.41 -1.55
N ARG A 111 22.72 0.82 -1.29
CA ARG A 111 22.52 -0.59 -0.91
C ARG A 111 22.40 -1.52 -2.12
N GLY A 112 22.62 -0.99 -3.33
CA GLY A 112 22.67 -1.76 -4.57
C GLY A 112 21.31 -2.04 -5.22
N PHE A 113 20.24 -1.33 -4.83
CA PHE A 113 18.99 -1.35 -5.58
C PHE A 113 19.14 -0.51 -6.85
N THR A 114 18.73 -1.07 -7.98
CA THR A 114 18.84 -0.44 -9.30
C THR A 114 17.54 0.25 -9.69
N HIS A 115 16.44 -0.11 -9.04
CA HIS A 115 15.14 0.48 -9.29
C HIS A 115 14.32 0.60 -8.01
N VAL A 116 13.49 1.65 -7.93
CA VAL A 116 12.54 1.87 -6.84
C VAL A 116 11.13 2.02 -7.43
N VAL A 117 10.17 1.27 -6.89
CA VAL A 117 8.74 1.50 -7.13
C VAL A 117 8.16 2.22 -5.92
N SER A 118 7.83 3.50 -6.10
CA SER A 118 7.40 4.41 -5.03
C SER A 118 5.88 4.62 -5.12
N VAL A 119 5.14 4.04 -4.17
CA VAL A 119 3.69 3.85 -4.21
C VAL A 119 3.01 4.77 -3.21
N HIS A 120 2.17 5.69 -3.67
CA HIS A 120 1.64 6.75 -2.82
C HIS A 120 0.13 6.90 -2.92
N LEU A 121 -0.46 7.46 -1.83
CA LEU A 121 -1.87 7.83 -1.82
C LEU A 121 -2.20 8.79 -2.96
N SER A 122 -3.49 8.87 -3.29
CA SER A 122 -4.02 9.68 -4.39
C SER A 122 -3.48 11.11 -4.40
N SER A 123 -3.01 11.55 -5.57
CA SER A 123 -2.58 12.92 -5.86
C SER A 123 -3.70 13.96 -5.69
N GLU A 124 -4.97 13.54 -5.78
CA GLU A 124 -6.14 14.40 -5.53
C GLU A 124 -6.36 14.68 -4.02
N LEU A 125 -5.71 13.92 -3.14
CA LEU A 125 -5.81 14.07 -1.68
C LEU A 125 -4.54 14.67 -1.06
N SER A 126 -3.38 14.53 -1.71
CA SER A 126 -2.08 14.96 -1.17
C SER A 126 -1.05 15.27 -2.25
N GLY A 127 -0.16 16.22 -1.98
CA GLY A 127 0.99 16.50 -2.83
C GLY A 127 2.13 15.46 -2.77
N THR A 128 1.94 14.33 -2.08
CA THR A 128 2.98 13.30 -1.86
C THR A 128 3.53 12.73 -3.16
N VAL A 129 2.68 12.43 -4.14
CA VAL A 129 3.09 11.92 -5.46
C VAL A 129 4.05 12.90 -6.16
N GLU A 130 3.74 14.20 -6.13
CA GLU A 130 4.61 15.20 -6.77
C GLU A 130 5.91 15.43 -5.99
N ALA A 131 5.85 15.34 -4.66
CA ALA A 131 7.04 15.36 -3.82
C ALA A 131 7.97 14.16 -4.13
N ALA A 132 7.41 12.95 -4.27
CA ALA A 132 8.15 11.75 -4.65
C ALA A 132 8.77 11.87 -6.05
N ARG A 133 8.02 12.38 -7.04
CA ARG A 133 8.54 12.65 -8.39
C ARG A 133 9.69 13.66 -8.37
N THR A 134 9.56 14.69 -7.56
CA THR A 134 10.63 15.68 -7.40
C THR A 134 11.86 15.08 -6.70
N GLY A 135 11.65 14.26 -5.66
CA GLY A 135 12.70 13.50 -5.00
C GLY A 135 13.44 12.56 -5.96
N ALA A 136 12.70 11.88 -6.86
CA ALA A 136 13.30 11.04 -7.89
C ALA A 136 14.26 11.84 -8.81
N ARG A 137 13.83 13.02 -9.27
CA ARG A 137 14.69 13.91 -10.10
C ARG A 137 15.94 14.39 -9.36
N LEU A 138 15.88 14.50 -8.04
CA LEU A 138 17.01 14.96 -7.21
C LEU A 138 17.95 13.81 -6.80
N SER A 139 17.46 12.57 -6.81
CA SER A 139 18.23 11.39 -6.39
C SER A 139 19.22 10.92 -7.46
N ARG A 140 20.19 10.11 -7.04
CA ARG A 140 21.18 9.45 -7.95
C ARG A 140 20.53 8.47 -8.93
N LEU A 141 19.39 7.86 -8.56
CA LEU A 141 18.66 6.96 -9.45
C LEU A 141 17.99 7.74 -10.59
N GLY A 142 17.68 9.02 -10.38
CA GLY A 142 16.96 9.82 -11.36
C GLY A 142 15.56 9.31 -11.63
N SER A 143 14.87 9.94 -12.58
CA SER A 143 13.53 9.55 -12.99
C SER A 143 13.48 8.18 -13.70
N GLU A 144 14.59 7.71 -14.23
CA GLU A 144 14.69 6.40 -14.91
C GLU A 144 14.73 5.24 -13.90
N GLY A 145 15.38 5.47 -12.74
CA GLY A 145 15.50 4.45 -11.68
C GLY A 145 14.39 4.50 -10.65
N VAL A 146 13.42 5.43 -10.74
CA VAL A 146 12.31 5.54 -9.79
C VAL A 146 10.98 5.64 -10.51
N SER A 147 10.15 4.60 -10.38
CA SER A 147 8.76 4.60 -10.85
C SER A 147 7.83 5.07 -9.74
N VAL A 148 7.23 6.26 -9.88
CA VAL A 148 6.29 6.82 -8.91
C VAL A 148 4.86 6.50 -9.31
N VAL A 149 4.15 5.76 -8.46
CA VAL A 149 2.76 5.31 -8.68
C VAL A 149 1.80 6.21 -7.90
N ASP A 150 0.88 6.85 -8.61
CA ASP A 150 -0.32 7.46 -8.04
C ASP A 150 -1.41 6.39 -7.96
N THR A 151 -1.73 5.94 -6.76
CA THR A 151 -2.70 4.85 -6.59
C THR A 151 -4.15 5.27 -6.74
N ARG A 152 -4.42 6.58 -6.77
CA ARG A 152 -5.77 7.16 -6.82
C ARG A 152 -6.70 6.64 -5.72
N THR A 153 -6.15 6.10 -4.65
CA THR A 153 -6.86 5.61 -3.48
C THR A 153 -6.11 5.97 -2.19
N VAL A 154 -6.52 5.44 -1.04
CA VAL A 154 -5.97 5.75 0.28
C VAL A 154 -6.07 4.56 1.23
N ALA A 155 -5.34 4.59 2.32
CA ALA A 155 -5.37 3.59 3.40
C ALA A 155 -5.02 2.17 2.90
N GLY A 156 -5.62 1.16 3.51
CA GLY A 156 -5.37 -0.24 3.19
C GLY A 156 -5.69 -0.62 1.74
N ALA A 157 -6.43 0.20 0.98
CA ALA A 157 -6.71 -0.10 -0.41
C ALA A 157 -5.43 -0.13 -1.27
N TYR A 158 -4.47 0.77 -1.03
CA TYR A 158 -3.15 0.63 -1.66
C TYR A 158 -2.11 -0.02 -0.74
N GLY A 159 -2.32 0.01 0.58
CA GLY A 159 -1.48 -0.75 1.51
C GLY A 159 -1.46 -2.25 1.18
N HIS A 160 -2.63 -2.82 0.83
CA HIS A 160 -2.73 -4.19 0.32
C HIS A 160 -1.88 -4.39 -0.94
N ALA A 161 -1.96 -3.49 -1.91
CA ALA A 161 -1.15 -3.56 -3.14
C ALA A 161 0.37 -3.52 -2.86
N VAL A 162 0.80 -2.69 -1.89
CA VAL A 162 2.21 -2.64 -1.44
C VAL A 162 2.66 -3.98 -0.85
N VAL A 163 1.84 -4.59 0.01
CA VAL A 163 2.15 -5.91 0.61
C VAL A 163 2.26 -6.97 -0.48
N ARG A 164 1.30 -7.03 -1.40
CA ARG A 164 1.29 -7.98 -2.51
C ARG A 164 2.50 -7.81 -3.44
N ALA A 165 2.90 -6.58 -3.73
CA ALA A 165 4.10 -6.29 -4.52
C ALA A 165 5.38 -6.82 -3.84
N LEU A 166 5.49 -6.65 -2.52
CA LEU A 166 6.63 -7.16 -1.74
C LEU A 166 6.64 -8.69 -1.67
N GLU A 167 5.48 -9.34 -1.59
CA GLU A 167 5.39 -10.80 -1.65
C GLU A 167 5.90 -11.34 -2.99
N VAL A 168 5.55 -10.67 -4.10
CA VAL A 168 6.06 -11.00 -5.44
C VAL A 168 7.58 -10.95 -5.47
N LEU A 169 8.16 -9.81 -5.08
CA LEU A 169 9.60 -9.60 -5.08
C LEU A 169 10.33 -10.61 -4.18
N ASN A 170 9.75 -10.93 -3.04
CA ASN A 170 10.36 -11.83 -2.07
C ASN A 170 10.27 -13.31 -2.49
N SER A 171 9.21 -13.70 -3.16
CA SER A 171 9.06 -15.07 -3.71
C SER A 171 10.03 -15.32 -4.85
N ALA A 172 10.17 -14.34 -5.75
CA ALA A 172 11.12 -14.41 -6.85
C ALA A 172 12.59 -14.46 -6.39
N SER A 173 12.91 -13.80 -5.26
CA SER A 173 14.26 -13.79 -4.69
C SER A 173 14.63 -15.08 -3.97
N ALA A 174 13.66 -15.87 -3.52
CA ALA A 174 13.89 -17.09 -2.73
C ALA A 174 14.36 -18.30 -3.54
N GLY A 175 14.56 -18.14 -4.87
CA GLY A 175 15.13 -19.19 -5.71
C GLY A 175 14.34 -20.51 -5.65
N SER A 176 13.02 -20.48 -5.69
CA SER A 176 12.21 -21.65 -5.97
C SER A 176 12.55 -22.10 -7.39
N SER A 177 13.51 -23.01 -7.50
CA SER A 177 13.76 -23.78 -8.72
C SER A 177 12.51 -24.63 -9.01
N VAL A 178 11.52 -24.02 -9.63
CA VAL A 178 10.55 -24.80 -10.39
C VAL A 178 11.31 -25.30 -11.60
N GLU A 179 11.70 -26.58 -11.56
CA GLU A 179 12.25 -27.23 -12.71
C GLU A 179 11.31 -27.04 -13.89
N CYS A 180 11.75 -26.22 -14.85
CA CYS A 180 11.08 -26.10 -16.13
C CYS A 180 11.35 -27.39 -16.91
N PRO A 181 10.36 -28.23 -17.21
CA PRO A 181 10.60 -29.50 -17.93
C PRO A 181 10.71 -29.22 -19.42
N SER A 182 11.82 -28.66 -19.86
CA SER A 182 12.18 -28.65 -21.27
C SER A 182 13.70 -28.53 -21.42
N PRO A 183 14.39 -29.62 -21.86
CA PRO A 183 15.81 -29.57 -22.11
C PRO A 183 16.08 -28.87 -23.45
N GLY A 184 16.88 -27.82 -23.46
CA GLY A 184 17.58 -27.44 -24.67
C GLY A 184 17.70 -25.98 -25.08
N TYR A 185 17.42 -24.97 -24.24
CA TYR A 185 17.77 -23.59 -24.57
C TYR A 185 18.50 -22.91 -23.41
N SER A 186 19.82 -23.03 -23.43
CA SER A 186 20.69 -22.13 -22.66
C SER A 186 20.85 -20.83 -23.46
N THR A 187 20.09 -19.81 -23.16
CA THR A 187 20.34 -18.48 -23.65
C THR A 187 21.12 -17.69 -22.58
N PRO A 188 22.33 -17.25 -22.85
CA PRO A 188 23.06 -16.36 -21.95
C PRO A 188 22.40 -14.98 -22.02
N ASN A 189 22.17 -14.36 -20.85
CA ASN A 189 21.67 -12.99 -20.67
C ASN A 189 20.16 -12.71 -20.75
N TYR A 190 19.30 -13.62 -20.27
CA TYR A 190 17.96 -13.17 -19.85
C TYR A 190 17.92 -12.99 -18.33
N PRO A 191 17.39 -11.86 -17.81
CA PRO A 191 17.10 -11.73 -16.38
C PRO A 191 16.21 -12.91 -15.95
N ASN A 192 16.36 -13.37 -14.72
CA ASN A 192 15.59 -14.46 -14.13
C ASN A 192 14.12 -14.32 -14.58
N PRO A 193 13.55 -15.25 -15.37
CA PRO A 193 12.20 -15.12 -15.92
C PRO A 193 11.13 -15.00 -14.83
N ASP A 194 11.49 -15.34 -13.59
CA ASP A 194 10.61 -15.31 -12.43
C ASP A 194 10.70 -14.00 -11.64
N TYR A 195 11.58 -13.05 -12.00
CA TYR A 195 11.70 -11.76 -11.31
C TYR A 195 11.03 -10.66 -12.13
N PRO A 196 10.05 -9.92 -11.58
CA PRO A 196 9.32 -8.90 -12.34
C PRO A 196 10.21 -7.72 -12.71
N THR A 197 9.96 -7.13 -13.85
CA THR A 197 10.44 -5.78 -14.15
C THR A 197 9.71 -4.75 -13.30
N ALA A 198 10.30 -3.56 -13.12
CA ALA A 198 9.63 -2.47 -12.41
C ALA A 198 8.30 -2.08 -13.07
N ALA A 199 8.22 -2.09 -14.41
CA ALA A 199 6.98 -1.80 -15.15
C ALA A 199 5.89 -2.84 -14.84
N GLN A 200 6.21 -4.14 -14.88
CA GLN A 200 5.25 -5.20 -14.51
C GLN A 200 4.78 -5.07 -13.06
N LEU A 201 5.66 -4.68 -12.15
CA LEU A 201 5.30 -4.46 -10.75
C LEU A 201 4.37 -3.24 -10.59
N VAL A 202 4.61 -2.16 -11.34
CA VAL A 202 3.73 -0.98 -11.40
C VAL A 202 2.35 -1.36 -11.90
N ASP A 203 2.26 -2.07 -13.04
CA ASP A 203 0.98 -2.52 -13.61
C ASP A 203 0.21 -3.41 -12.62
N TYR A 204 0.92 -4.30 -11.93
CA TYR A 204 0.34 -5.16 -10.91
C TYR A 204 -0.23 -4.36 -9.74
N ILE A 205 0.53 -3.40 -9.19
CA ILE A 205 0.07 -2.51 -8.11
C ILE A 205 -1.16 -1.72 -8.54
N GLN A 206 -1.14 -1.14 -9.74
CA GLN A 206 -2.27 -0.37 -10.27
C GLN A 206 -3.51 -1.24 -10.42
N SER A 207 -3.36 -2.46 -10.94
CA SER A 207 -4.48 -3.39 -11.09
C SER A 207 -5.14 -3.76 -9.76
N ILE A 208 -4.36 -3.90 -8.68
CA ILE A 208 -4.89 -4.14 -7.34
C ILE A 208 -5.62 -2.89 -6.82
N CYS A 209 -5.02 -1.71 -6.98
CA CYS A 209 -5.64 -0.46 -6.52
C CYS A 209 -6.97 -0.16 -7.24
N GLU A 210 -7.05 -0.40 -8.55
CA GLU A 210 -8.27 -0.21 -9.35
C GLU A 210 -9.39 -1.18 -8.96
N GLN A 211 -9.04 -2.36 -8.47
CA GLN A 211 -9.99 -3.39 -8.04
C GLN A 211 -10.36 -3.26 -6.56
N SER A 212 -9.58 -2.53 -5.78
CA SER A 212 -9.85 -2.30 -4.37
C SER A 212 -10.92 -1.22 -4.17
N THR A 213 -11.86 -1.49 -3.29
CA THR A 213 -12.89 -0.52 -2.90
C THR A 213 -12.78 -0.25 -1.41
N LEU A 214 -12.69 1.03 -1.05
CA LEU A 214 -12.69 1.51 0.33
C LEU A 214 -14.03 2.16 0.65
N TYR A 215 -14.74 1.68 1.67
CA TYR A 215 -15.88 2.38 2.26
C TYR A 215 -15.54 2.83 3.67
N PHE A 216 -15.96 4.04 4.03
CA PHE A 216 -15.71 4.56 5.35
C PHE A 216 -16.90 5.34 5.90
N TYR A 217 -17.04 5.30 7.22
CA TYR A 217 -17.91 6.14 8.00
C TYR A 217 -17.07 7.07 8.88
N ILE A 218 -17.44 8.35 8.90
CA ILE A 218 -16.83 9.38 9.74
C ILE A 218 -17.93 10.07 10.55
N PRO A 219 -17.83 10.08 11.90
CA PRO A 219 -18.89 10.64 12.76
C PRO A 219 -19.19 12.13 12.51
N THR A 220 -18.15 12.92 12.16
CA THR A 220 -18.29 14.32 11.80
C THR A 220 -17.41 14.67 10.62
N LEU A 221 -17.85 15.56 9.77
CA LEU A 221 -17.06 16.05 8.62
C LEU A 221 -16.13 17.22 8.96
N ASP A 222 -16.09 17.63 10.22
CA ASP A 222 -15.37 18.83 10.65
C ASP A 222 -13.86 18.72 10.42
N ALA A 223 -13.26 17.56 10.71
CA ALA A 223 -11.83 17.34 10.52
C ALA A 223 -11.48 17.34 9.03
N LEU A 224 -12.24 16.65 8.19
CA LEU A 224 -12.07 16.64 6.72
C LEU A 224 -12.24 18.04 6.12
N ARG A 225 -13.23 18.80 6.59
CA ARG A 225 -13.48 20.17 6.13
C ARG A 225 -12.34 21.10 6.50
N ARG A 226 -11.88 21.07 7.76
CA ARG A 226 -10.72 21.86 8.20
C ARG A 226 -9.47 21.50 7.41
N GLY A 227 -9.31 20.24 7.08
CA GLY A 227 -8.22 19.75 6.25
C GLY A 227 -8.31 20.10 4.76
N GLY A 228 -9.45 20.62 4.27
CA GLY A 228 -9.64 20.99 2.87
C GLY A 228 -9.74 19.78 1.90
N ARG A 229 -9.97 18.56 2.38
CA ARG A 229 -10.08 17.33 1.57
C ARG A 229 -11.52 17.01 1.15
N VAL A 230 -12.47 17.85 1.55
CA VAL A 230 -13.88 17.78 1.12
C VAL A 230 -14.19 18.99 0.26
N SER A 231 -14.81 18.77 -0.90
CA SER A 231 -15.24 19.89 -1.74
C SER A 231 -16.23 20.79 -0.99
N PRO A 232 -16.24 22.11 -1.23
CA PRO A 232 -17.19 23.03 -0.59
C PRO A 232 -18.66 22.60 -0.74
N ALA A 233 -19.03 22.06 -1.89
CA ALA A 233 -20.38 21.55 -2.16
C ALA A 233 -20.74 20.35 -1.26
N LEU A 234 -19.81 19.41 -1.07
CA LEU A 234 -19.98 18.27 -0.18
C LEU A 234 -20.00 18.67 1.30
N ALA A 235 -19.18 19.65 1.71
CA ALA A 235 -19.16 20.18 3.06
C ALA A 235 -20.46 20.88 3.43
N MET A 236 -21.07 21.61 2.47
CA MET A 236 -22.35 22.33 2.67
C MET A 236 -23.52 21.39 2.94
N VAL A 237 -23.59 20.26 2.22
CA VAL A 237 -24.64 19.26 2.39
C VAL A 237 -24.58 18.61 3.77
N GLY A 238 -23.40 18.35 4.30
CA GLY A 238 -23.22 17.74 5.63
C GLY A 238 -23.67 18.62 6.79
N GLN A 239 -23.51 19.92 6.69
CA GLN A 239 -23.91 20.88 7.74
C GLN A 239 -25.41 21.11 7.85
N MET A 240 -26.11 21.15 6.71
CA MET A 240 -27.54 21.50 6.70
C MET A 240 -28.46 20.35 7.16
N LEU A 241 -28.00 19.09 7.14
CA LEU A 241 -28.89 17.93 7.26
C LEU A 241 -28.55 16.95 8.39
N GLN A 242 -27.57 17.23 9.25
CA GLN A 242 -27.12 16.28 10.29
C GLN A 242 -26.89 14.84 9.74
N ILE A 243 -26.46 14.73 8.49
CA ILE A 243 -26.23 13.46 7.85
C ILE A 243 -24.95 12.79 8.39
N LYS A 244 -24.92 11.48 8.31
CA LYS A 244 -23.80 10.59 8.68
C LYS A 244 -23.34 9.83 7.44
N PRO A 245 -22.65 10.49 6.50
CA PRO A 245 -22.41 9.91 5.19
C PRO A 245 -21.47 8.71 5.24
N ILE A 246 -21.69 7.78 4.33
CA ILE A 246 -20.73 6.75 3.95
C ILE A 246 -19.95 7.27 2.75
N GLY A 247 -18.64 7.35 2.92
CA GLY A 247 -17.73 7.80 1.88
C GLY A 247 -17.02 6.64 1.18
N THR A 248 -16.49 6.97 0.01
CA THR A 248 -15.58 6.13 -0.77
C THR A 248 -14.59 7.01 -1.52
N ILE A 249 -13.64 6.41 -2.22
CA ILE A 249 -12.75 7.11 -3.14
C ILE A 249 -13.14 6.74 -4.57
N THR A 250 -13.45 7.74 -5.38
CA THR A 250 -13.76 7.58 -6.80
C THR A 250 -12.84 8.49 -7.61
N GLU A 251 -12.13 7.94 -8.57
CA GLU A 251 -11.15 8.67 -9.39
C GLU A 251 -10.14 9.47 -8.57
N GLY A 252 -9.70 8.91 -7.44
CA GLY A 252 -8.76 9.56 -6.53
C GLY A 252 -9.38 10.56 -5.56
N LYS A 253 -10.67 10.88 -5.70
CA LYS A 253 -11.37 11.90 -4.91
C LYS A 253 -12.31 11.29 -3.89
N LEU A 254 -12.51 12.00 -2.80
CA LEU A 254 -13.44 11.63 -1.77
C LEU A 254 -14.87 11.91 -2.25
N THR A 255 -15.71 10.86 -2.25
CA THR A 255 -17.12 10.93 -2.66
C THR A 255 -18.03 10.29 -1.61
N TYR A 256 -19.34 10.49 -1.72
CA TYR A 256 -20.32 9.87 -0.83
C TYR A 256 -21.20 8.89 -1.59
N VAL A 257 -21.28 7.66 -1.05
CA VAL A 257 -22.15 6.61 -1.59
C VAL A 257 -23.57 6.77 -1.05
N GLU A 258 -23.69 6.99 0.28
CA GLU A 258 -24.97 7.12 0.96
C GLU A 258 -24.95 8.23 2.01
N ARG A 259 -26.14 8.66 2.44
CA ARG A 259 -26.32 9.78 3.36
C ARG A 259 -27.32 9.47 4.48
N PRO A 260 -27.06 8.45 5.33
CA PRO A 260 -27.89 8.16 6.48
C PRO A 260 -27.95 9.35 7.46
N ARG A 261 -29.01 9.37 8.27
CA ARG A 261 -29.20 10.46 9.26
C ARG A 261 -28.70 10.10 10.65
N THR A 262 -28.50 8.82 10.95
CA THR A 262 -28.04 8.34 12.26
C THR A 262 -26.76 7.51 12.12
N ALA A 263 -25.94 7.51 13.17
CA ALA A 263 -24.72 6.70 13.21
C ALA A 263 -25.02 5.20 13.09
N ALA A 264 -26.05 4.71 13.81
CA ALA A 264 -26.45 3.31 13.75
C ALA A 264 -26.81 2.89 12.32
N ARG A 265 -27.64 3.69 11.62
CA ARG A 265 -28.01 3.41 10.24
C ARG A 265 -26.82 3.52 9.27
N ALA A 266 -25.86 4.44 9.54
CA ALA A 266 -24.65 4.55 8.73
C ALA A 266 -23.77 3.31 8.83
N LEU A 267 -23.59 2.78 10.05
CA LEU A 267 -22.78 1.57 10.26
C LEU A 267 -23.45 0.33 9.65
N GLU A 268 -24.77 0.20 9.81
CA GLU A 268 -25.55 -0.87 9.16
C GLU A 268 -25.41 -0.81 7.63
N ARG A 269 -25.56 0.36 7.04
CA ARG A 269 -25.41 0.55 5.59
C ARG A 269 -23.98 0.35 5.12
N LEU A 270 -22.98 0.69 5.95
CA LEU A 270 -21.57 0.42 5.66
C LEU A 270 -21.33 -1.07 5.47
N VAL A 271 -21.88 -1.90 6.35
CA VAL A 271 -21.83 -3.37 6.21
C VAL A 271 -22.55 -3.82 4.93
N GLU A 272 -23.78 -3.35 4.70
CA GLU A 272 -24.59 -3.75 3.54
C GLU A 272 -23.89 -3.41 2.20
N VAL A 273 -23.33 -2.20 2.03
CA VAL A 273 -22.62 -1.83 0.79
C VAL A 273 -21.33 -2.63 0.62
N THR A 274 -20.63 -2.92 1.72
CA THR A 274 -19.43 -3.77 1.70
C THR A 274 -19.77 -5.18 1.24
N VAL A 275 -20.80 -5.81 1.83
CA VAL A 275 -21.28 -7.15 1.44
C VAL A 275 -21.70 -7.18 -0.03
N GLN A 276 -22.42 -6.16 -0.50
CA GLN A 276 -22.81 -6.08 -1.90
C GLN A 276 -21.59 -6.04 -2.82
N THR A 277 -20.60 -5.22 -2.51
CA THR A 277 -19.35 -5.14 -3.27
C THR A 277 -18.59 -6.47 -3.28
N CYS A 278 -18.51 -7.16 -2.14
CA CYS A 278 -17.91 -8.51 -2.09
C CYS A 278 -18.60 -9.47 -3.05
N ARG A 279 -19.93 -9.49 -3.04
CA ARG A 279 -20.72 -10.35 -3.95
C ARG A 279 -20.53 -10.00 -5.42
N ASP A 280 -20.52 -8.71 -5.75
CA ASP A 280 -20.37 -8.24 -7.13
C ASP A 280 -18.97 -8.57 -7.68
N GLN A 281 -17.94 -8.38 -6.87
CA GLN A 281 -16.57 -8.73 -7.26
C GLN A 281 -16.36 -10.23 -7.41
N ARG A 282 -16.93 -11.07 -6.52
CA ARG A 282 -16.91 -12.54 -6.65
C ARG A 282 -17.61 -13.00 -7.92
N HIS A 283 -18.77 -12.41 -8.21
CA HIS A 283 -19.52 -12.73 -9.41
C HIS A 283 -18.73 -12.35 -10.68
N ALA A 284 -18.13 -11.15 -10.71
CA ALA A 284 -17.30 -10.71 -11.82
C ALA A 284 -16.07 -11.61 -12.02
N ALA A 285 -15.41 -12.03 -10.94
CA ALA A 285 -14.28 -12.95 -10.99
C ALA A 285 -14.67 -14.33 -11.54
N ALA A 286 -15.83 -14.86 -11.12
CA ALA A 286 -16.35 -16.14 -11.62
C ALA A 286 -16.66 -16.09 -13.13
N LEU A 287 -17.26 -14.98 -13.62
CA LEU A 287 -17.53 -14.79 -15.05
C LEU A 287 -16.23 -14.71 -15.87
N THR A 288 -15.23 -14.02 -15.36
CA THR A 288 -13.92 -13.90 -16.02
C THR A 288 -13.22 -15.25 -16.11
N SER A 289 -13.26 -16.04 -15.04
CA SER A 289 -12.68 -17.39 -14.99
C SER A 289 -13.40 -18.37 -15.94
N ALA A 290 -14.73 -18.27 -16.07
CA ALA A 290 -15.51 -19.11 -16.95
C ALA A 290 -15.32 -18.77 -18.44
N ALA A 291 -14.98 -17.52 -18.75
CA ALA A 291 -14.79 -17.03 -20.12
C ALA A 291 -13.33 -17.20 -20.63
N ALA A 292 -12.38 -17.54 -19.75
CA ALA A 292 -11.00 -17.77 -20.13
C ALA A 292 -10.91 -19.08 -20.94
N PRO A 293 -10.55 -19.06 -22.24
CA PRO A 293 -10.22 -20.27 -22.95
C PRO A 293 -9.01 -20.90 -22.24
N GLU A 294 -8.88 -22.25 -22.28
CA GLU A 294 -7.68 -22.96 -21.86
C GLU A 294 -6.47 -22.52 -22.72
N MET A 295 -6.06 -21.28 -22.56
CA MET A 295 -4.80 -20.81 -23.12
C MET A 295 -3.69 -21.30 -22.20
N ASN A 296 -2.82 -22.12 -22.77
CA ASN A 296 -1.53 -22.43 -22.16
C ASN A 296 -0.94 -21.13 -21.59
N PRO A 297 -0.64 -21.06 -20.29
CA PRO A 297 -0.09 -19.84 -19.72
C PRO A 297 1.21 -19.53 -20.49
N SER A 298 1.24 -18.35 -21.09
CA SER A 298 2.48 -17.80 -21.61
C SER A 298 3.51 -17.85 -20.48
N PRO A 299 4.75 -18.27 -20.71
CA PRO A 299 5.77 -18.43 -19.67
C PRO A 299 6.14 -17.13 -18.92
N ALA A 300 5.52 -16.02 -19.24
CA ALA A 300 5.72 -14.73 -18.58
C ALA A 300 4.60 -14.36 -17.58
N CYS A 301 3.65 -15.26 -17.32
CA CYS A 301 2.57 -14.95 -16.38
C CYS A 301 2.99 -15.39 -14.99
N PHE A 302 3.37 -14.44 -14.13
CA PHE A 302 3.55 -14.67 -12.71
C PHE A 302 2.27 -15.30 -12.14
N SER A 303 2.32 -16.60 -11.85
CA SER A 303 1.24 -17.28 -11.13
C SER A 303 1.34 -16.94 -9.65
N LEU A 304 0.99 -15.69 -9.34
CA LEU A 304 0.76 -15.30 -7.96
C LEU A 304 -0.52 -15.98 -7.50
N LYS A 305 -0.50 -16.59 -6.32
CA LYS A 305 -1.73 -16.96 -5.63
C LYS A 305 -2.55 -15.67 -5.52
N ALA A 306 -3.51 -15.52 -6.43
CA ALA A 306 -4.40 -14.37 -6.43
C ALA A 306 -5.13 -14.36 -5.08
N THR A 307 -5.10 -13.25 -4.38
CA THR A 307 -6.04 -13.03 -3.28
C THR A 307 -7.44 -13.15 -3.88
N PRO A 308 -8.33 -13.99 -3.33
CA PRO A 308 -9.68 -14.11 -3.86
C PRO A 308 -10.34 -12.74 -3.88
N ARG A 309 -10.95 -12.37 -5.00
CA ARG A 309 -11.70 -11.11 -5.12
C ARG A 309 -12.99 -11.16 -4.33
N GLY A 310 -13.42 -10.03 -3.83
CA GLY A 310 -14.65 -9.92 -3.06
C GLY A 310 -14.45 -10.31 -1.58
N GLU A 311 -13.25 -10.14 -1.06
CA GLU A 311 -12.94 -10.31 0.36
C GLU A 311 -12.61 -8.97 1.02
N VAL A 312 -12.90 -8.88 2.33
CA VAL A 312 -12.44 -7.75 3.13
C VAL A 312 -10.98 -8.00 3.50
N VAL A 313 -10.08 -7.17 3.00
CA VAL A 313 -8.63 -7.31 3.20
C VAL A 313 -8.11 -6.42 4.32
N ALA A 314 -8.84 -5.36 4.69
CA ALA A 314 -8.47 -4.51 5.81
C ALA A 314 -9.68 -3.85 6.46
N VAL A 315 -9.61 -3.66 7.78
CA VAL A 315 -10.56 -2.89 8.57
C VAL A 315 -9.79 -1.87 9.39
N HIS A 316 -10.12 -0.61 9.23
CA HIS A 316 -9.44 0.48 9.92
C HIS A 316 -10.37 1.19 10.89
N HIS A 317 -9.79 1.74 11.97
CA HIS A 317 -10.54 2.47 12.99
C HIS A 317 -9.75 3.64 13.58
N VAL A 318 -10.46 4.55 14.27
CA VAL A 318 -9.85 5.61 15.08
C VAL A 318 -10.46 5.55 16.48
N GLY A 319 -9.74 4.89 17.41
CA GLY A 319 -10.14 4.77 18.82
C GLY A 319 -11.29 3.80 19.12
N ASN A 320 -11.77 3.02 18.15
CA ASN A 320 -12.93 2.13 18.29
C ASN A 320 -12.72 0.72 17.72
N ALA A 321 -11.61 0.08 18.08
CA ALA A 321 -11.21 -1.25 17.59
C ALA A 321 -12.32 -2.31 17.73
N ALA A 322 -12.99 -2.37 18.89
CA ALA A 322 -14.06 -3.34 19.11
C ALA A 322 -15.22 -3.19 18.11
N GLN A 323 -15.59 -1.95 17.76
CA GLN A 323 -16.62 -1.69 16.74
C GLN A 323 -16.14 -2.12 15.34
N ALA A 324 -14.87 -1.89 15.02
CA ALA A 324 -14.29 -2.31 13.75
C ALA A 324 -14.35 -3.83 13.58
N VAL A 325 -13.98 -4.58 14.62
CA VAL A 325 -14.08 -6.04 14.65
C VAL A 325 -15.55 -6.50 14.48
N GLN A 326 -16.47 -5.90 15.21
CA GLN A 326 -17.90 -6.24 15.09
C GLN A 326 -18.44 -6.00 13.67
N LEU A 327 -18.06 -4.92 13.01
CA LEU A 327 -18.47 -4.66 11.63
C LEU A 327 -17.92 -5.71 10.66
N TYR A 328 -16.67 -6.11 10.84
CA TYR A 328 -16.08 -7.18 10.05
C TYR A 328 -16.83 -8.51 10.25
N GLU A 329 -17.10 -8.89 11.50
CA GLU A 329 -17.86 -10.11 11.83
C GLU A 329 -19.26 -10.09 11.19
N GLN A 330 -19.93 -8.94 11.20
CA GLN A 330 -21.23 -8.79 10.52
C GLN A 330 -21.13 -8.99 9.01
N VAL A 331 -20.07 -8.46 8.36
CA VAL A 331 -19.83 -8.70 6.93
C VAL A 331 -19.64 -10.19 6.66
N GLN A 332 -18.81 -10.89 7.45
CA GLN A 332 -18.57 -12.32 7.30
C GLN A 332 -19.86 -13.12 7.49
N GLN A 333 -20.62 -12.82 8.53
CA GLN A 333 -21.90 -13.48 8.78
C GLN A 333 -22.87 -13.31 7.60
N MET A 334 -22.96 -12.11 7.01
CA MET A 334 -23.85 -11.85 5.87
C MET A 334 -23.37 -12.49 4.57
N LEU A 335 -22.07 -12.76 4.45
CA LEU A 335 -21.49 -13.52 3.34
C LEU A 335 -21.66 -15.03 3.52
N GLY A 336 -22.09 -15.51 4.69
CA GLY A 336 -22.23 -16.92 5.04
C GLY A 336 -20.89 -17.59 5.39
N GLU A 337 -19.90 -16.82 5.77
CA GLU A 337 -18.58 -17.28 6.16
C GLU A 337 -18.52 -17.44 7.69
N SER A 338 -17.86 -18.51 8.16
CA SER A 338 -17.57 -18.63 9.59
C SER A 338 -16.57 -17.55 9.98
N SER A 339 -16.94 -16.74 10.97
CA SER A 339 -16.03 -15.75 11.53
C SER A 339 -14.84 -16.46 12.18
N LEU A 340 -13.71 -16.43 11.48
CA LEU A 340 -12.44 -16.86 12.02
C LEU A 340 -11.56 -15.62 12.21
N VAL A 341 -11.87 -14.83 13.25
CA VAL A 341 -10.84 -14.01 13.88
C VAL A 341 -9.90 -14.99 14.57
N HIS A 342 -8.98 -15.56 13.83
CA HIS A 342 -8.01 -16.48 14.39
C HIS A 342 -6.91 -15.73 15.10
N ASP A 343 -6.74 -16.08 16.35
CA ASP A 343 -5.46 -15.99 17.06
C ASP A 343 -4.38 -16.69 16.21
N THR A 344 -3.35 -15.97 15.87
CA THR A 344 -2.35 -16.17 14.81
C THR A 344 -1.52 -17.45 14.95
N ALA A 345 -2.05 -18.60 14.65
CA ALA A 345 -1.27 -19.85 14.61
C ALA A 345 -1.40 -20.66 13.31
N ASP A 346 -2.33 -20.38 12.42
CA ASP A 346 -2.47 -21.11 11.16
C ASP A 346 -2.28 -20.18 9.95
N SER A 347 -1.20 -20.40 9.20
CA SER A 347 -0.63 -19.51 8.18
C SER A 347 -1.30 -19.59 6.80
N SER A 348 -2.51 -20.14 6.69
CA SER A 348 -3.14 -20.42 5.39
C SER A 348 -4.40 -19.61 5.05
N ALA A 349 -4.98 -18.86 6.00
CA ALA A 349 -6.09 -17.97 5.73
C ALA A 349 -5.59 -16.53 5.44
N PRO A 350 -6.22 -15.76 4.54
CA PRO A 350 -5.87 -14.36 4.36
C PRO A 350 -6.10 -13.62 5.68
N GLU A 351 -5.00 -13.13 6.27
CA GLU A 351 -5.01 -12.36 7.51
C GLU A 351 -5.69 -11.02 7.23
N VAL A 352 -6.93 -10.84 7.69
CA VAL A 352 -7.59 -9.53 7.61
C VAL A 352 -6.90 -8.58 8.57
N LEU A 353 -6.38 -7.49 8.02
CA LEU A 353 -5.68 -6.48 8.78
C LEU A 353 -6.69 -5.58 9.52
N VAL A 354 -6.91 -5.81 10.82
CA VAL A 354 -7.61 -4.85 11.68
C VAL A 354 -6.58 -3.93 12.32
N SER A 355 -6.58 -2.65 11.93
CA SER A 355 -5.58 -1.69 12.41
C SER A 355 -6.15 -0.30 12.68
N ALA A 356 -5.52 0.44 13.59
CA ALA A 356 -5.78 1.86 13.71
C ALA A 356 -5.38 2.59 12.41
N LEU A 357 -6.16 3.60 12.02
CA LEU A 357 -5.72 4.51 10.96
C LEU A 357 -4.45 5.24 11.42
N PRO A 358 -3.46 5.39 10.54
CA PRO A 358 -2.25 6.12 10.90
C PRO A 358 -2.56 7.58 11.20
N PRO A 359 -1.68 8.25 11.99
CA PRO A 359 -1.86 9.64 12.42
C PRO A 359 -2.25 10.61 11.31
N VAL A 360 -1.65 10.45 10.13
CA VAL A 360 -1.93 11.31 8.97
C VAL A 360 -3.39 11.19 8.49
N LEU A 361 -4.02 10.04 8.62
CA LEU A 361 -5.41 9.82 8.24
C LEU A 361 -6.37 10.11 9.41
N SER A 362 -6.00 9.72 10.64
CA SER A 362 -6.80 10.00 11.84
C SER A 362 -6.98 11.50 12.09
N ALA A 363 -5.97 12.32 11.74
CA ALA A 363 -6.04 13.77 11.77
C ALA A 363 -7.20 14.36 10.94
N HIS A 364 -7.56 13.70 9.84
CA HIS A 364 -8.62 14.11 8.93
C HIS A 364 -9.95 13.41 9.16
N SER A 365 -9.93 12.16 9.61
CA SER A 365 -11.15 11.36 9.83
C SER A 365 -11.77 11.60 11.22
N GLY A 366 -10.94 11.89 12.23
CA GLY A 366 -11.38 12.09 13.60
C GLY A 366 -11.76 10.82 14.32
N LEU A 367 -12.06 10.97 15.63
CA LEU A 367 -12.44 9.87 16.52
C LEU A 367 -13.71 9.16 16.05
N GLY A 368 -13.75 7.84 16.19
CA GLY A 368 -14.90 7.01 15.84
C GLY A 368 -15.05 6.70 14.36
N ALA A 369 -14.11 7.14 13.53
CA ALA A 369 -14.07 6.73 12.12
C ALA A 369 -13.77 5.25 11.99
N VAL A 370 -14.41 4.60 11.01
CA VAL A 370 -14.18 3.21 10.61
C VAL A 370 -14.17 3.10 9.10
N ALA A 371 -13.35 2.19 8.57
CA ALA A 371 -13.29 1.90 7.15
C ALA A 371 -13.14 0.40 6.89
N LEU A 372 -13.73 -0.06 5.80
CA LEU A 372 -13.65 -1.43 5.30
C LEU A 372 -13.07 -1.39 3.89
N VAL A 373 -12.09 -2.21 3.62
CA VAL A 373 -11.44 -2.34 2.31
C VAL A 373 -11.77 -3.70 1.73
N VAL A 374 -12.32 -3.69 0.52
CA VAL A 374 -12.66 -4.89 -0.27
C VAL A 374 -11.70 -4.96 -1.46
N TYR A 375 -11.19 -6.16 -1.71
CA TYR A 375 -10.38 -6.48 -2.90
C TYR A 375 -10.98 -7.62 -3.68
#